data_c870c581bd08bbe9d7cf6b3e8cbd76ee
#
_entry.id   c870c581bd08bbe9d7cf6b3e8cbd76ee
#
_cell.length_a   1.000
_cell.length_b   1.000
_cell.length_c   1.000
_cell.angle_alpha   90.00
_cell.angle_beta   90.00
_cell.angle_gamma   90.00
#
_symmetry.space_group_name_H-M   'P 1'
#
loop_
_entity.id
_entity.type
_entity.pdbx_description
1 polymer ?
#
loop_
_entity_poly.entity_id
_entity_poly.type
_entity_poly.pdbx_seq_one_letter_code
_entity_poly.pdbx_strand_id
1 'polypeptide(L)'
;MKYVIVLNFTILAFLLSGCGSGKQLTQKKSEAESFFLASNYSDALISYKEIISTYEENNNSAECKVYTKAGESALKTGDAKLAITYLKKATNTKFANQSTYYYLAQAYKEVDNLSLEIVALVDYLELFPQGTNLIGINTRLFYTYVESDNYEAAFKLWPEIISNDQKNTSLLEAYFSINQRLNKVDECNKVAQELLDINEENLVALSWFGKQYYRKAEDLYQMEMKAYENKKTNKQYKLLLAALENVTYDYKISLKYFTKLYSLQPIPENANYLSHIYGRLSDEKKSEYYKKLAN
;
A
#
# COMPACT_ATOMS: atom_id res chain seq x y z
N MET A 1 71.90 -52.41 -29.67
CA MET A 1 70.48 -52.31 -29.65
C MET A 1 70.06 -51.82 -28.28
N LYS A 2 69.92 -50.53 -28.16
CA LYS A 2 69.38 -49.81 -27.00
C LYS A 2 68.37 -48.89 -27.60
N TYR A 3 67.15 -48.97 -27.19
CA TYR A 3 66.04 -47.96 -27.20
C TYR A 3 64.74 -48.71 -27.02
N VAL A 4 64.12 -48.55 -25.92
CA VAL A 4 62.68 -48.51 -25.65
C VAL A 4 62.53 -48.70 -24.16
N ILE A 5 62.33 -47.68 -23.39
CA ILE A 5 61.51 -47.58 -22.20
C ILE A 5 61.60 -46.11 -21.68
N VAL A 6 60.90 -45.20 -22.30
CA VAL A 6 60.51 -43.93 -21.72
C VAL A 6 59.26 -43.53 -22.45
N LEU A 7 58.12 -44.02 -21.99
CA LEU A 7 56.78 -43.41 -22.29
C LEU A 7 55.72 -44.13 -21.45
N ASN A 8 55.49 -43.71 -20.23
CA ASN A 8 54.24 -43.97 -19.51
C ASN A 8 54.30 -43.45 -18.06
N PHE A 9 54.55 -42.17 -17.88
CA PHE A 9 54.41 -41.60 -16.50
C PHE A 9 53.80 -40.20 -16.44
N THR A 10 52.98 -39.81 -17.45
CA THR A 10 52.37 -38.46 -17.48
C THR A 10 50.84 -38.40 -17.60
N ILE A 11 50.12 -39.49 -17.32
CA ILE A 11 48.63 -39.50 -17.42
C ILE A 11 47.93 -39.76 -16.06
N LEU A 12 48.62 -39.79 -14.94
CA LEU A 12 47.94 -40.06 -13.64
C LEU A 12 47.88 -38.88 -12.69
N ALA A 13 48.14 -37.65 -13.12
CA ALA A 13 48.10 -36.46 -12.26
C ALA A 13 46.84 -35.58 -12.45
N PHE A 14 45.92 -35.91 -13.37
CA PHE A 14 44.76 -35.07 -13.69
C PHE A 14 43.42 -35.53 -13.11
N LEU A 15 43.36 -36.62 -12.34
CA LEU A 15 42.13 -37.17 -11.79
C LEU A 15 41.90 -36.90 -10.29
N LEU A 16 42.79 -36.18 -9.60
CA LEU A 16 42.65 -35.92 -8.15
C LEU A 16 42.15 -34.50 -7.78
N SER A 17 42.02 -33.60 -8.75
CA SER A 17 41.54 -32.23 -8.48
C SER A 17 40.01 -32.08 -8.46
N GLY A 18 39.22 -33.06 -8.90
CA GLY A 18 37.76 -32.97 -8.97
C GLY A 18 37.01 -33.28 -7.63
N CYS A 19 37.66 -33.97 -6.71
CA CYS A 19 36.99 -34.43 -5.46
C CYS A 19 37.10 -33.42 -4.32
N GLY A 20 37.98 -32.43 -4.39
CA GLY A 20 38.19 -31.40 -3.37
C GLY A 20 37.19 -30.25 -3.48
N SER A 21 36.86 -29.79 -4.67
CA SER A 21 36.01 -28.65 -4.94
C SER A 21 34.53 -28.90 -4.54
N GLY A 22 34.03 -30.10 -4.78
CA GLY A 22 32.64 -30.47 -4.39
C GLY A 22 32.43 -30.55 -2.87
N LYS A 23 33.44 -31.08 -2.11
CA LYS A 23 33.37 -31.10 -0.64
C LYS A 23 33.46 -29.69 -0.07
N GLN A 24 34.30 -28.82 -0.60
CA GLN A 24 34.45 -27.44 -0.17
C GLN A 24 33.19 -26.62 -0.43
N LEU A 25 32.54 -26.80 -1.58
CA LEU A 25 31.27 -26.12 -1.88
C LEU A 25 30.12 -26.58 -0.94
N THR A 26 30.07 -27.88 -0.62
CA THR A 26 29.10 -28.43 0.32
C THR A 26 29.29 -27.86 1.73
N GLN A 27 30.53 -27.78 2.19
CA GLN A 27 30.84 -27.17 3.51
C GLN A 27 30.45 -25.69 3.55
N LYS A 28 30.80 -24.90 2.50
CA LYS A 28 30.39 -23.49 2.41
C LYS A 28 28.88 -23.30 2.43
N LYS A 29 28.11 -24.19 1.77
CA LYS A 29 26.64 -24.15 1.83
C LYS A 29 26.11 -24.39 3.24
N SER A 30 26.68 -25.36 3.97
CA SER A 30 26.30 -25.64 5.36
C SER A 30 26.62 -24.48 6.30
N GLU A 31 27.76 -23.84 6.11
CA GLU A 31 28.19 -22.66 6.87
C GLU A 31 27.29 -21.44 6.61
N ALA A 32 27.02 -21.13 5.34
CA ALA A 32 26.10 -20.06 4.93
C ALA A 32 24.69 -20.27 5.52
N GLU A 33 24.20 -21.51 5.50
CA GLU A 33 22.92 -21.88 6.07
C GLU A 33 22.91 -21.68 7.58
N SER A 34 23.99 -22.04 8.28
CA SER A 34 24.13 -21.84 9.72
C SER A 34 24.08 -20.36 10.08
N PHE A 35 24.80 -19.50 9.37
CA PHE A 35 24.74 -18.04 9.56
C PHE A 35 23.33 -17.51 9.31
N PHE A 36 22.69 -17.95 8.23
CA PHE A 36 21.34 -17.51 7.87
C PHE A 36 20.31 -17.89 8.97
N LEU A 37 20.33 -19.13 9.44
CA LEU A 37 19.44 -19.62 10.51
C LEU A 37 19.69 -18.91 11.84
N ALA A 38 20.94 -18.49 12.08
CA ALA A 38 21.30 -17.68 13.24
C ALA A 38 20.97 -16.18 13.06
N SER A 39 20.31 -15.79 11.94
CA SER A 39 20.02 -14.39 11.58
C SER A 39 21.27 -13.52 11.44
N ASN A 40 22.44 -14.12 11.27
CA ASN A 40 23.68 -13.44 10.94
C ASN A 40 23.77 -13.21 9.44
N TYR A 41 22.92 -12.29 8.95
CA TYR A 41 22.74 -12.06 7.50
C TYR A 41 24.00 -11.51 6.81
N SER A 42 24.86 -10.80 7.53
CA SER A 42 26.12 -10.28 6.97
C SER A 42 27.07 -11.41 6.59
N ASP A 43 27.35 -12.35 7.48
CA ASP A 43 28.23 -13.48 7.21
C ASP A 43 27.58 -14.48 6.25
N ALA A 44 26.25 -14.67 6.37
CA ALA A 44 25.50 -15.44 5.41
C ALA A 44 25.65 -14.90 3.98
N LEU A 45 25.52 -13.56 3.81
CA LEU A 45 25.66 -12.91 2.51
C LEU A 45 27.07 -13.06 1.92
N ILE A 46 28.10 -12.93 2.74
CA ILE A 46 29.49 -13.15 2.32
C ILE A 46 29.64 -14.59 1.75
N SER A 47 29.21 -15.59 2.53
CA SER A 47 29.28 -16.98 2.12
C SER A 47 28.43 -17.28 0.88
N TYR A 48 27.22 -16.69 0.78
CA TYR A 48 26.38 -16.84 -0.42
C TYR A 48 27.01 -16.22 -1.67
N LYS A 49 27.70 -15.07 -1.56
CA LYS A 49 28.43 -14.46 -2.69
C LYS A 49 29.48 -15.40 -3.25
N GLU A 50 30.25 -16.06 -2.40
CA GLU A 50 31.27 -17.02 -2.84
C GLU A 50 30.66 -18.26 -3.51
N ILE A 51 29.53 -18.76 -2.96
CA ILE A 51 28.80 -19.88 -3.57
C ILE A 51 28.26 -19.48 -4.94
N ILE A 52 27.65 -18.31 -5.07
CA ILE A 52 27.10 -17.77 -6.32
C ILE A 52 28.23 -17.63 -7.37
N SER A 53 29.38 -17.01 -7.00
CA SER A 53 30.53 -16.88 -7.89
C SER A 53 30.97 -18.24 -8.46
N THR A 54 31.06 -19.28 -7.60
CA THR A 54 31.40 -20.63 -8.02
C THR A 54 30.41 -21.18 -9.06
N TYR A 55 29.12 -20.94 -8.94
CA TYR A 55 28.12 -21.37 -9.92
C TYR A 55 28.20 -20.58 -11.22
N GLU A 56 28.40 -19.26 -11.12
CA GLU A 56 28.47 -18.36 -12.28
C GLU A 56 29.73 -18.61 -13.11
N GLU A 57 30.89 -18.79 -12.49
CA GLU A 57 32.17 -19.14 -13.13
C GLU A 57 32.10 -20.46 -13.89
N ASN A 58 31.30 -21.41 -13.40
CA ASN A 58 31.08 -22.69 -14.07
C ASN A 58 29.92 -22.68 -15.07
N ASN A 59 29.36 -21.51 -15.41
CA ASN A 59 28.20 -21.36 -16.29
C ASN A 59 26.97 -22.21 -15.84
N ASN A 60 26.79 -22.40 -14.53
CA ASN A 60 25.77 -23.26 -13.96
C ASN A 60 24.79 -22.48 -13.02
N SER A 61 24.56 -21.21 -13.31
CA SER A 61 23.73 -20.32 -12.54
C SER A 61 22.29 -20.84 -12.35
N ALA A 62 21.75 -21.58 -13.33
CA ALA A 62 20.41 -22.16 -13.26
C ALA A 62 20.24 -23.20 -12.13
N GLU A 63 21.34 -23.85 -11.70
CA GLU A 63 21.33 -24.82 -10.59
C GLU A 63 21.68 -24.20 -9.22
N CYS A 64 21.89 -22.90 -9.16
CA CYS A 64 22.23 -22.18 -7.93
C CYS A 64 20.98 -21.99 -7.07
N LYS A 65 20.89 -22.74 -5.96
CA LYS A 65 19.75 -22.75 -5.04
C LYS A 65 19.76 -21.59 -4.03
N VAL A 66 20.83 -20.83 -3.92
CA VAL A 66 21.02 -19.89 -2.82
C VAL A 66 20.64 -18.45 -3.16
N TYR A 67 20.24 -18.16 -4.39
CA TYR A 67 19.91 -16.79 -4.81
C TYR A 67 18.81 -16.14 -3.93
N THR A 68 17.74 -16.86 -3.58
CA THR A 68 16.68 -16.32 -2.73
C THR A 68 17.22 -15.91 -1.36
N LYS A 69 17.99 -16.78 -0.70
CA LYS A 69 18.57 -16.50 0.61
C LYS A 69 19.66 -15.41 0.57
N ALA A 70 20.43 -15.35 -0.51
CA ALA A 70 21.37 -14.28 -0.74
C ALA A 70 20.65 -12.93 -0.89
N GLY A 71 19.53 -12.90 -1.64
CA GLY A 71 18.70 -11.73 -1.80
C GLY A 71 18.05 -11.28 -0.50
N GLU A 72 17.50 -12.21 0.28
CA GLU A 72 16.97 -11.92 1.61
C GLU A 72 18.06 -11.35 2.53
N SER A 73 19.24 -11.98 2.56
CA SER A 73 20.37 -11.51 3.37
C SER A 73 20.82 -10.12 2.97
N ALA A 74 20.88 -9.82 1.67
CA ALA A 74 21.20 -8.49 1.16
C ALA A 74 20.15 -7.45 1.62
N LEU A 75 18.86 -7.80 1.55
CA LEU A 75 17.80 -6.92 2.00
C LEU A 75 17.89 -6.66 3.52
N LYS A 76 18.11 -7.70 4.32
CA LYS A 76 18.26 -7.60 5.79
C LYS A 76 19.50 -6.81 6.21
N THR A 77 20.50 -6.70 5.36
CA THR A 77 21.71 -5.89 5.57
C THR A 77 21.61 -4.48 4.94
N GLY A 78 20.44 -4.12 4.38
CA GLY A 78 20.17 -2.78 3.86
C GLY A 78 20.60 -2.57 2.40
N ASP A 79 21.03 -3.62 1.69
CA ASP A 79 21.43 -3.52 0.27
C ASP A 79 20.27 -4.00 -0.65
N ALA A 80 19.24 -3.16 -0.77
CA ALA A 80 18.08 -3.46 -1.61
C ALA A 80 18.43 -3.66 -3.10
N LYS A 81 19.43 -2.95 -3.62
CA LYS A 81 19.86 -3.11 -5.03
C LYS A 81 20.49 -4.48 -5.29
N LEU A 82 21.34 -4.93 -4.38
CA LEU A 82 21.93 -6.26 -4.45
C LEU A 82 20.86 -7.35 -4.24
N ALA A 83 19.92 -7.11 -3.33
CA ALA A 83 18.77 -8.00 -3.12
C ALA A 83 17.98 -8.19 -4.42
N ILE A 84 17.61 -7.11 -5.11
CA ILE A 84 16.94 -7.15 -6.41
C ILE A 84 17.75 -7.98 -7.41
N THR A 85 19.05 -7.77 -7.45
CA THR A 85 19.94 -8.50 -8.38
C THR A 85 19.86 -10.01 -8.16
N TYR A 86 19.97 -10.47 -6.93
CA TYR A 86 19.93 -11.91 -6.62
C TYR A 86 18.54 -12.50 -6.74
N LEU A 87 17.50 -11.78 -6.30
CA LEU A 87 16.13 -12.25 -6.40
C LEU A 87 15.65 -12.36 -7.85
N LYS A 88 16.04 -11.44 -8.74
CA LYS A 88 15.81 -11.57 -10.18
C LYS A 88 16.56 -12.75 -10.80
N LYS A 89 17.75 -13.06 -10.31
CA LYS A 89 18.43 -14.31 -10.72
C LYS A 89 17.67 -15.53 -10.22
N ALA A 90 17.15 -15.49 -8.99
CA ALA A 90 16.32 -16.57 -8.42
C ALA A 90 15.08 -16.84 -9.27
N THR A 91 14.35 -15.80 -9.73
CA THR A 91 13.14 -15.99 -10.57
C THR A 91 13.41 -16.72 -11.88
N ASN A 92 14.65 -16.70 -12.38
CA ASN A 92 15.09 -17.42 -13.58
C ASN A 92 15.53 -18.86 -13.30
N THR A 93 15.35 -19.37 -12.08
CA THR A 93 15.70 -20.74 -11.72
C THR A 93 14.45 -21.55 -11.36
N LYS A 94 14.54 -22.87 -11.43
CA LYS A 94 13.48 -23.78 -10.93
C LYS A 94 13.34 -23.77 -9.40
N PHE A 95 14.15 -23.01 -8.68
CA PHE A 95 14.17 -22.91 -7.22
C PHE A 95 13.47 -21.65 -6.71
N ALA A 96 12.92 -20.83 -7.62
CA ALA A 96 12.07 -19.74 -7.23
C ALA A 96 10.87 -20.24 -6.40
N ASN A 97 10.57 -19.54 -5.33
CA ASN A 97 9.48 -19.88 -4.41
C ASN A 97 8.79 -18.62 -3.90
N GLN A 98 7.75 -18.77 -3.07
CA GLN A 98 7.01 -17.65 -2.54
C GLN A 98 7.90 -16.59 -1.85
N SER A 99 8.96 -17.00 -1.14
CA SER A 99 9.90 -16.07 -0.50
C SER A 99 10.68 -15.23 -1.52
N THR A 100 10.97 -15.79 -2.71
CA THR A 100 11.63 -15.07 -3.79
C THR A 100 10.84 -13.83 -4.18
N TYR A 101 9.57 -13.98 -4.46
CA TYR A 101 8.69 -12.87 -4.89
C TYR A 101 8.34 -11.93 -3.75
N TYR A 102 8.15 -12.47 -2.54
CA TYR A 102 7.94 -11.66 -1.34
C TYR A 102 9.10 -10.69 -1.06
N TYR A 103 10.33 -11.20 -1.03
CA TYR A 103 11.50 -10.35 -0.79
C TYR A 103 11.83 -9.45 -1.98
N LEU A 104 11.49 -9.88 -3.21
CA LEU A 104 11.63 -9.03 -4.40
C LEU A 104 10.70 -7.82 -4.32
N ALA A 105 9.44 -8.02 -3.92
CA ALA A 105 8.50 -6.93 -3.68
C ALA A 105 9.01 -5.98 -2.58
N GLN A 106 9.49 -6.53 -1.45
CA GLN A 106 10.08 -5.72 -0.40
C GLN A 106 11.29 -4.91 -0.88
N ALA A 107 12.17 -5.53 -1.67
CA ALA A 107 13.35 -4.85 -2.18
C ALA A 107 12.97 -3.72 -3.17
N TYR A 108 11.93 -3.89 -3.97
CA TYR A 108 11.41 -2.83 -4.84
C TYR A 108 10.77 -1.70 -4.04
N LYS A 109 10.07 -2.01 -2.94
CA LYS A 109 9.54 -1.01 -2.01
C LYS A 109 10.67 -0.14 -1.42
N GLU A 110 11.77 -0.76 -0.96
CA GLU A 110 12.92 -0.04 -0.38
C GLU A 110 13.60 0.92 -1.37
N VAL A 111 13.45 0.69 -2.67
CA VAL A 111 13.97 1.58 -3.73
C VAL A 111 12.89 2.45 -4.36
N ASP A 112 11.71 2.51 -3.75
CA ASP A 112 10.55 3.30 -4.18
C ASP A 112 10.11 3.01 -5.63
N ASN A 113 10.16 1.75 -6.05
CA ASN A 113 9.74 1.31 -7.38
C ASN A 113 8.38 0.61 -7.31
N LEU A 114 7.32 1.40 -7.20
CA LEU A 114 5.94 0.91 -7.08
C LEU A 114 5.51 0.00 -8.22
N SER A 115 5.93 0.31 -9.46
CA SER A 115 5.54 -0.50 -10.62
C SER A 115 6.09 -1.92 -10.57
N LEU A 116 7.36 -2.09 -10.20
CA LEU A 116 7.98 -3.42 -10.09
C LEU A 116 7.58 -4.12 -8.78
N GLU A 117 7.26 -3.38 -7.73
CA GLU A 117 6.66 -3.93 -6.51
C GLU A 117 5.31 -4.59 -6.83
N ILE A 118 4.43 -3.88 -7.58
CA ILE A 118 3.14 -4.44 -8.03
C ILE A 118 3.35 -5.75 -8.78
N VAL A 119 4.26 -5.76 -9.76
CA VAL A 119 4.56 -6.97 -10.55
C VAL A 119 4.96 -8.13 -9.63
N ALA A 120 5.88 -7.90 -8.70
CA ALA A 120 6.36 -8.96 -7.80
C ALA A 120 5.26 -9.46 -6.85
N LEU A 121 4.36 -8.60 -6.38
CA LEU A 121 3.21 -8.98 -5.54
C LEU A 121 2.16 -9.76 -6.33
N VAL A 122 1.87 -9.34 -7.56
CA VAL A 122 0.95 -10.05 -8.47
C VAL A 122 1.51 -11.42 -8.82
N ASP A 123 2.78 -11.52 -9.22
CA ASP A 123 3.46 -12.79 -9.48
C ASP A 123 3.40 -13.72 -8.26
N TYR A 124 3.56 -13.18 -7.03
CA TYR A 124 3.40 -13.98 -5.82
C TYR A 124 1.99 -14.60 -5.74
N LEU A 125 0.94 -13.79 -5.93
CA LEU A 125 -0.44 -14.26 -5.81
C LEU A 125 -0.83 -15.28 -6.91
N GLU A 126 -0.36 -15.06 -8.14
CA GLU A 126 -0.64 -15.94 -9.27
C GLU A 126 0.10 -17.28 -9.18
N LEU A 127 1.38 -17.26 -8.82
CA LEU A 127 2.21 -18.46 -8.76
C LEU A 127 2.01 -19.27 -7.47
N PHE A 128 1.59 -18.62 -6.38
CA PHE A 128 1.41 -19.24 -5.07
C PHE A 128 0.03 -18.94 -4.46
N PRO A 129 -1.07 -19.37 -5.10
CA PRO A 129 -2.43 -19.08 -4.63
C PRO A 129 -2.77 -19.74 -3.27
N GLN A 130 -1.92 -20.66 -2.80
CA GLN A 130 -1.97 -21.28 -1.46
C GLN A 130 -0.75 -20.85 -0.62
N GLY A 131 -0.11 -19.76 -0.98
CA GLY A 131 1.07 -19.23 -0.30
C GLY A 131 0.77 -18.78 1.13
N THR A 132 1.83 -18.56 1.88
CA THR A 132 1.70 -18.02 3.25
C THR A 132 1.40 -16.53 3.21
N ASN A 133 0.65 -16.04 4.19
CA ASN A 133 0.38 -14.60 4.39
C ASN A 133 -0.30 -13.89 3.21
N LEU A 134 -1.22 -14.56 2.50
CA LEU A 134 -1.96 -13.96 1.36
C LEU A 134 -2.65 -12.65 1.73
N ILE A 135 -3.19 -12.54 2.95
CA ILE A 135 -3.81 -11.31 3.44
C ILE A 135 -2.79 -10.16 3.49
N GLY A 136 -1.61 -10.41 4.06
CA GLY A 136 -0.55 -9.39 4.11
C GLY A 136 -0.07 -8.96 2.73
N ILE A 137 0.02 -9.92 1.78
CA ILE A 137 0.38 -9.64 0.38
C ILE A 137 -0.71 -8.80 -0.29
N ASN A 138 -1.99 -9.18 -0.19
CA ASN A 138 -3.11 -8.42 -0.74
C ASN A 138 -3.20 -7.02 -0.12
N THR A 139 -3.02 -6.91 1.19
CA THR A 139 -3.01 -5.61 1.87
C THR A 139 -1.88 -4.72 1.38
N ARG A 140 -0.66 -5.27 1.20
CA ARG A 140 0.46 -4.49 0.66
C ARG A 140 0.19 -4.07 -0.78
N LEU A 141 -0.29 -4.99 -1.62
CA LEU A 141 -0.66 -4.70 -3.01
C LEU A 141 -1.73 -3.60 -3.09
N PHE A 142 -2.72 -3.63 -2.21
CA PHE A 142 -3.74 -2.59 -2.11
C PHE A 142 -3.11 -1.22 -1.84
N TYR A 143 -2.24 -1.11 -0.83
CA TYR A 143 -1.55 0.15 -0.55
C TYR A 143 -0.65 0.59 -1.70
N THR A 144 0.05 -0.32 -2.36
CA THR A 144 0.89 0.00 -3.52
C THR A 144 0.06 0.51 -4.70
N TYR A 145 -1.15 -0.04 -4.91
CA TYR A 145 -2.10 0.50 -5.88
C TYR A 145 -2.57 1.91 -5.50
N VAL A 146 -2.83 2.18 -4.22
CA VAL A 146 -3.20 3.53 -3.76
C VAL A 146 -2.04 4.52 -3.95
N GLU A 147 -0.84 4.13 -3.55
CA GLU A 147 0.39 4.92 -3.68
C GLU A 147 0.73 5.25 -5.14
N SER A 148 0.34 4.39 -6.09
CA SER A 148 0.57 4.54 -7.53
C SER A 148 -0.64 5.07 -8.31
N ASP A 149 -1.67 5.60 -7.62
CA ASP A 149 -2.92 6.12 -8.20
C ASP A 149 -3.74 5.10 -9.03
N ASN A 150 -3.49 3.80 -8.85
CA ASN A 150 -4.24 2.72 -9.51
C ASN A 150 -5.54 2.38 -8.75
N TYR A 151 -6.42 3.37 -8.60
CA TYR A 151 -7.60 3.29 -7.73
C TYR A 151 -8.60 2.19 -8.12
N GLU A 152 -8.79 1.93 -9.43
CA GLU A 152 -9.67 0.85 -9.90
C GLU A 152 -9.14 -0.53 -9.50
N ALA A 153 -7.83 -0.74 -9.57
CA ALA A 153 -7.21 -2.00 -9.16
C ALA A 153 -7.32 -2.20 -7.64
N ALA A 154 -7.03 -1.15 -6.88
CA ALA A 154 -7.21 -1.16 -5.43
C ALA A 154 -8.67 -1.44 -5.03
N PHE A 155 -9.64 -0.79 -5.70
CA PHE A 155 -11.06 -1.02 -5.45
C PHE A 155 -11.47 -2.48 -5.72
N LYS A 156 -10.99 -3.08 -6.81
CA LYS A 156 -11.28 -4.49 -7.16
C LYS A 156 -10.66 -5.48 -6.18
N LEU A 157 -9.54 -5.13 -5.55
CA LEU A 157 -8.84 -5.99 -4.59
C LEU A 157 -9.49 -5.96 -3.19
N TRP A 158 -10.33 -4.96 -2.90
CA TRP A 158 -10.94 -4.76 -1.59
C TRP A 158 -11.65 -5.99 -1.00
N PRO A 159 -12.48 -6.76 -1.76
CA PRO A 159 -13.16 -7.94 -1.22
C PRO A 159 -12.22 -9.01 -0.66
N GLU A 160 -11.03 -9.17 -1.25
CA GLU A 160 -10.01 -10.15 -0.82
C GLU A 160 -9.36 -9.77 0.52
N ILE A 161 -9.44 -8.49 0.89
CA ILE A 161 -8.82 -7.96 2.10
C ILE A 161 -9.82 -7.98 3.25
N ILE A 162 -11.06 -7.52 3.01
CA ILE A 162 -12.06 -7.33 4.06
C ILE A 162 -12.67 -8.63 4.58
N SER A 163 -12.56 -9.74 3.81
CA SER A 163 -13.09 -11.05 4.20
C SER A 163 -12.54 -11.60 5.53
N ASN A 164 -11.50 -10.97 6.07
CA ASN A 164 -10.78 -11.43 7.27
C ASN A 164 -11.06 -10.61 8.54
N ASP A 165 -12.19 -9.91 8.61
CA ASP A 165 -12.74 -9.26 9.83
C ASP A 165 -11.79 -8.26 10.54
N GLN A 166 -10.78 -7.76 9.83
CA GLN A 166 -9.87 -6.76 10.38
C GLN A 166 -10.40 -5.35 10.09
N LYS A 167 -11.23 -4.83 10.98
CA LYS A 167 -11.65 -3.41 10.99
C LYS A 167 -10.47 -2.50 11.36
N ASN A 168 -9.54 -2.38 10.42
CA ASN A 168 -8.42 -1.47 10.55
C ASN A 168 -8.83 -0.09 10.04
N THR A 169 -8.89 0.88 10.94
CA THR A 169 -9.28 2.28 10.61
C THR A 169 -8.46 2.85 9.46
N SER A 170 -7.13 2.64 9.44
CA SER A 170 -6.27 3.15 8.38
C SER A 170 -6.58 2.51 7.01
N LEU A 171 -6.94 1.23 7.01
CA LEU A 171 -7.34 0.52 5.78
C LEU A 171 -8.68 1.02 5.26
N LEU A 172 -9.65 1.27 6.16
CA LEU A 172 -10.94 1.87 5.81
C LEU A 172 -10.78 3.30 5.29
N GLU A 173 -9.91 4.12 5.88
CA GLU A 173 -9.60 5.47 5.40
C GLU A 173 -8.96 5.45 4.01
N ALA A 174 -8.06 4.51 3.75
CA ALA A 174 -7.50 4.32 2.41
C ALA A 174 -8.60 3.92 1.40
N TYR A 175 -9.47 2.97 1.76
CA TYR A 175 -10.59 2.57 0.91
C TYR A 175 -11.60 3.71 0.70
N PHE A 176 -11.87 4.51 1.74
CA PHE A 176 -12.67 5.73 1.61
C PHE A 176 -12.05 6.69 0.59
N SER A 177 -10.74 6.94 0.66
CA SER A 177 -10.03 7.81 -0.28
C SER A 177 -10.16 7.33 -1.73
N ILE A 178 -10.05 6.02 -1.98
CA ILE A 178 -10.26 5.41 -3.30
C ILE A 178 -11.69 5.69 -3.80
N ASN A 179 -12.70 5.41 -2.97
CA ASN A 179 -14.10 5.63 -3.33
C ASN A 179 -14.38 7.11 -3.64
N GLN A 180 -13.75 8.02 -2.88
CA GLN A 180 -13.84 9.46 -3.13
C GLN A 180 -13.22 9.84 -4.49
N ARG A 181 -12.05 9.30 -4.83
CA ARG A 181 -11.40 9.51 -6.14
C ARG A 181 -12.22 8.94 -7.30
N LEU A 182 -12.89 7.82 -7.07
CA LEU A 182 -13.77 7.17 -8.06
C LEU A 182 -15.20 7.75 -8.08
N ASN A 183 -15.48 8.82 -7.32
CA ASN A 183 -16.81 9.43 -7.16
C ASN A 183 -17.93 8.45 -6.74
N LYS A 184 -17.60 7.43 -5.96
CA LYS A 184 -18.54 6.43 -5.43
C LYS A 184 -19.15 6.92 -4.13
N VAL A 185 -20.05 7.90 -4.21
CA VAL A 185 -20.65 8.61 -3.05
C VAL A 185 -21.31 7.66 -2.06
N ASP A 186 -22.06 6.66 -2.55
CA ASP A 186 -22.76 5.71 -1.68
C ASP A 186 -21.80 4.85 -0.88
N GLU A 187 -20.69 4.40 -1.49
CA GLU A 187 -19.64 3.67 -0.78
C GLU A 187 -18.90 4.58 0.21
N CYS A 188 -18.64 5.83 -0.16
CA CYS A 188 -18.09 6.81 0.80
C CYS A 188 -18.99 6.97 2.02
N ASN A 189 -20.31 7.05 1.84
CA ASN A 189 -21.27 7.17 2.96
C ASN A 189 -21.20 5.93 3.86
N LYS A 190 -21.18 4.73 3.30
CA LYS A 190 -21.07 3.48 4.07
C LYS A 190 -19.78 3.43 4.88
N VAL A 191 -18.63 3.66 4.22
CA VAL A 191 -17.32 3.60 4.87
C VAL A 191 -17.17 4.69 5.92
N ALA A 192 -17.64 5.92 5.65
CA ALA A 192 -17.61 7.00 6.63
C ALA A 192 -18.48 6.68 7.86
N GLN A 193 -19.65 6.04 7.68
CA GLN A 193 -20.47 5.59 8.81
C GLN A 193 -19.74 4.51 9.61
N GLU A 194 -19.11 3.53 8.95
CA GLU A 194 -18.33 2.49 9.63
C GLU A 194 -17.15 3.08 10.42
N LEU A 195 -16.47 4.08 9.87
CA LEU A 195 -15.41 4.82 10.58
C LEU A 195 -15.93 5.51 11.84
N LEU A 196 -17.14 6.12 11.80
CA LEU A 196 -17.76 6.72 12.99
C LEU A 196 -18.23 5.67 14.01
N ASP A 197 -18.67 4.51 13.56
CA ASP A 197 -19.07 3.41 14.44
C ASP A 197 -17.86 2.83 15.21
N ILE A 198 -16.67 2.84 14.59
CA ILE A 198 -15.41 2.45 15.25
C ILE A 198 -14.89 3.57 16.16
N ASN A 199 -14.89 4.78 15.67
CA ASN A 199 -14.42 5.97 16.38
C ASN A 199 -15.26 7.18 16.01
N GLU A 200 -16.14 7.62 16.91
CA GLU A 200 -17.03 8.77 16.71
C GLU A 200 -16.29 10.11 16.51
N GLU A 201 -14.98 10.13 16.71
CA GLU A 201 -14.09 11.28 16.51
C GLU A 201 -13.24 11.15 15.21
N ASN A 202 -13.56 10.20 14.34
CA ASN A 202 -12.82 10.04 13.09
C ASN A 202 -12.95 11.29 12.21
N LEU A 203 -11.82 11.95 11.98
CA LEU A 203 -11.77 13.25 11.27
C LEU A 203 -12.21 13.15 9.81
N VAL A 204 -11.88 12.04 9.14
CA VAL A 204 -12.26 11.81 7.73
C VAL A 204 -13.78 11.74 7.60
N ALA A 205 -14.40 10.94 8.45
CA ALA A 205 -15.85 10.74 8.42
C ALA A 205 -16.63 11.99 8.87
N LEU A 206 -16.17 12.68 9.93
CA LEU A 206 -16.76 13.94 10.38
C LEU A 206 -16.69 15.01 9.28
N SER A 207 -15.54 15.14 8.61
CA SER A 207 -15.36 16.06 7.49
C SER A 207 -16.26 15.71 6.31
N TRP A 208 -16.37 14.41 5.98
CA TRP A 208 -17.22 13.94 4.90
C TRP A 208 -18.67 14.30 5.11
N PHE A 209 -19.26 13.89 6.21
CA PHE A 209 -20.69 14.18 6.49
C PHE A 209 -20.93 15.67 6.67
N GLY A 210 -20.02 16.40 7.34
CA GLY A 210 -20.12 17.85 7.46
C GLY A 210 -20.23 18.52 6.09
N LYS A 211 -19.34 18.16 5.16
CA LYS A 211 -19.32 18.69 3.78
C LYS A 211 -20.51 18.23 2.94
N GLN A 212 -20.97 16.98 3.09
CA GLN A 212 -22.13 16.48 2.34
C GLN A 212 -23.41 17.23 2.72
N TYR A 213 -23.71 17.39 4.02
CA TYR A 213 -24.88 18.12 4.47
C TYR A 213 -24.80 19.62 4.18
N TYR A 214 -23.60 20.21 4.29
CA TYR A 214 -23.37 21.60 3.88
C TYR A 214 -23.70 21.80 2.40
N ARG A 215 -23.16 20.97 1.52
CA ARG A 215 -23.37 21.07 0.07
C ARG A 215 -24.83 20.87 -0.29
N LYS A 216 -25.47 19.86 0.29
CA LYS A 216 -26.89 19.57 0.06
C LYS A 216 -27.78 20.76 0.44
N ALA A 217 -27.49 21.41 1.58
CA ALA A 217 -28.21 22.61 2.02
C ALA A 217 -27.95 23.79 1.07
N GLU A 218 -26.71 24.04 0.69
CA GLU A 218 -26.34 25.17 -0.18
C GLU A 218 -26.92 25.02 -1.59
N ASP A 219 -26.82 23.82 -2.18
CA ASP A 219 -27.34 23.53 -3.53
C ASP A 219 -28.87 23.74 -3.56
N LEU A 220 -29.60 23.23 -2.56
CA LEU A 220 -31.04 23.43 -2.48
C LEU A 220 -31.39 24.90 -2.29
N TYR A 221 -30.68 25.61 -1.41
CA TYR A 221 -30.85 27.05 -1.20
C TYR A 221 -30.66 27.84 -2.50
N GLN A 222 -29.56 27.62 -3.19
CA GLN A 222 -29.25 28.34 -4.42
C GLN A 222 -30.26 28.04 -5.55
N MET A 223 -30.67 26.79 -5.66
CA MET A 223 -31.67 26.37 -6.65
C MET A 223 -33.01 27.09 -6.46
N GLU A 224 -33.53 27.06 -5.24
CA GLU A 224 -34.86 27.62 -4.95
C GLU A 224 -34.85 29.16 -4.93
N MET A 225 -33.78 29.78 -4.44
CA MET A 225 -33.61 31.24 -4.53
C MET A 225 -33.59 31.70 -5.99
N LYS A 226 -32.82 31.04 -6.86
CA LYS A 226 -32.77 31.35 -8.29
C LYS A 226 -34.13 31.15 -8.96
N ALA A 227 -34.86 30.10 -8.61
CA ALA A 227 -36.21 29.86 -9.14
C ALA A 227 -37.20 30.96 -8.72
N TYR A 228 -37.14 31.43 -7.48
CA TYR A 228 -37.93 32.53 -7.00
C TYR A 228 -37.56 33.87 -7.64
N GLU A 229 -36.26 34.15 -7.77
CA GLU A 229 -35.79 35.39 -8.43
C GLU A 229 -36.23 35.50 -9.89
N ASN A 230 -36.18 34.38 -10.62
CA ASN A 230 -36.62 34.28 -12.00
C ASN A 230 -38.15 34.49 -12.16
N LYS A 231 -38.94 34.08 -11.17
CA LYS A 231 -40.39 34.15 -11.27
C LYS A 231 -41.00 34.44 -9.87
N LYS A 232 -41.05 35.71 -9.51
CA LYS A 232 -41.57 36.21 -8.22
C LYS A 232 -43.09 36.10 -8.12
N THR A 233 -43.57 34.84 -7.90
CA THR A 233 -45.00 34.54 -7.69
C THR A 233 -45.23 34.00 -6.29
N ASN A 234 -46.49 34.13 -5.79
CA ASN A 234 -46.87 33.54 -4.51
C ASN A 234 -46.65 32.03 -4.46
N LYS A 235 -46.82 31.34 -5.60
CA LYS A 235 -46.54 29.89 -5.71
C LYS A 235 -45.05 29.60 -5.48
N GLN A 236 -44.16 30.33 -6.20
CA GLN A 236 -42.74 30.12 -6.05
C GLN A 236 -42.21 30.52 -4.68
N TYR A 237 -42.78 31.58 -4.07
CA TYR A 237 -42.48 31.96 -2.71
C TYR A 237 -42.80 30.85 -1.70
N LYS A 238 -43.96 30.20 -1.83
CA LYS A 238 -44.34 29.06 -0.95
C LYS A 238 -43.37 27.88 -1.12
N LEU A 239 -42.92 27.58 -2.34
CA LEU A 239 -41.93 26.53 -2.58
C LEU A 239 -40.59 26.87 -1.94
N LEU A 240 -40.13 28.11 -2.06
CA LEU A 240 -38.91 28.58 -1.38
C LEU A 240 -39.03 28.43 0.14
N LEU A 241 -40.13 28.85 0.74
CA LEU A 241 -40.32 28.71 2.20
C LEU A 241 -40.26 27.24 2.66
N ALA A 242 -40.94 26.35 1.94
CA ALA A 242 -40.90 24.91 2.23
C ALA A 242 -39.46 24.31 2.07
N ALA A 243 -38.71 24.77 1.06
CA ALA A 243 -37.32 24.33 0.85
C ALA A 243 -36.39 24.85 1.95
N LEU A 244 -36.63 26.09 2.47
CA LEU A 244 -35.81 26.67 3.54
C LEU A 244 -35.88 25.88 4.86
N GLU A 245 -36.96 25.14 5.12
CA GLU A 245 -37.06 24.21 6.25
C GLU A 245 -36.04 23.07 6.12
N ASN A 246 -35.96 22.44 4.94
CA ASN A 246 -35.02 21.39 4.65
C ASN A 246 -33.57 21.91 4.64
N VAL A 247 -33.35 23.09 4.07
CA VAL A 247 -32.04 23.79 4.09
C VAL A 247 -31.56 24.00 5.51
N THR A 248 -32.44 24.51 6.36
CA THR A 248 -32.14 24.75 7.80
C THR A 248 -31.82 23.43 8.51
N TYR A 249 -32.57 22.37 8.24
CA TYR A 249 -32.32 21.04 8.80
C TYR A 249 -30.95 20.50 8.43
N ASP A 250 -30.61 20.52 7.13
CA ASP A 250 -29.32 20.04 6.65
C ASP A 250 -28.13 20.87 7.18
N TYR A 251 -28.27 22.22 7.28
CA TYR A 251 -27.26 23.05 7.92
C TYR A 251 -27.08 22.73 9.41
N LYS A 252 -28.14 22.42 10.16
CA LYS A 252 -28.02 22.00 11.55
C LYS A 252 -27.28 20.68 11.71
N ILE A 253 -27.48 19.74 10.81
CA ILE A 253 -26.71 18.49 10.78
C ILE A 253 -25.23 18.78 10.47
N SER A 254 -24.97 19.55 9.42
CA SER A 254 -23.62 19.98 9.07
C SER A 254 -22.93 20.69 10.23
N LEU A 255 -23.63 21.57 10.92
CA LEU A 255 -23.15 22.29 12.11
C LEU A 255 -22.66 21.34 13.21
N LYS A 256 -23.43 20.28 13.48
CA LYS A 256 -23.07 19.27 14.48
C LYS A 256 -21.71 18.62 14.13
N TYR A 257 -21.54 18.21 12.88
CA TYR A 257 -20.28 17.59 12.42
C TYR A 257 -19.13 18.57 12.46
N PHE A 258 -19.28 19.78 11.92
CA PHE A 258 -18.21 20.78 11.92
C PHE A 258 -17.86 21.31 13.30
N THR A 259 -18.81 21.40 14.23
CA THR A 259 -18.50 21.77 15.61
C THR A 259 -17.61 20.72 16.29
N LYS A 260 -17.95 19.43 16.11
CA LYS A 260 -17.10 18.33 16.62
C LYS A 260 -15.75 18.32 15.94
N LEU A 261 -15.72 18.42 14.61
CA LEU A 261 -14.48 18.45 13.82
C LEU A 261 -13.57 19.61 14.23
N TYR A 262 -14.13 20.81 14.42
CA TYR A 262 -13.35 21.98 14.83
C TYR A 262 -12.79 21.84 16.25
N SER A 263 -13.52 21.23 17.18
CA SER A 263 -13.02 20.98 18.53
C SER A 263 -11.82 20.02 18.57
N LEU A 264 -11.74 19.10 17.61
CA LEU A 264 -10.64 18.14 17.47
C LEU A 264 -9.48 18.70 16.61
N GLN A 265 -9.83 19.47 15.58
CA GLN A 265 -8.91 20.03 14.61
C GLN A 265 -9.29 21.49 14.28
N PRO A 266 -8.83 22.47 15.09
CA PRO A 266 -9.17 23.89 14.93
C PRO A 266 -8.35 24.54 13.81
N ILE A 267 -8.60 24.16 12.56
CA ILE A 267 -7.95 24.74 11.38
C ILE A 267 -8.86 25.79 10.70
N PRO A 268 -8.28 26.76 9.95
CA PRO A 268 -9.01 27.80 9.24
C PRO A 268 -10.13 27.28 8.34
N GLU A 269 -9.93 26.17 7.63
CA GLU A 269 -10.95 25.58 6.76
C GLU A 269 -12.23 25.21 7.56
N ASN A 270 -12.07 24.55 8.70
CA ASN A 270 -13.20 24.15 9.53
C ASN A 270 -13.93 25.38 10.13
N ALA A 271 -13.17 26.41 10.53
CA ALA A 271 -13.73 27.67 11.00
C ALA A 271 -14.54 28.38 9.89
N ASN A 272 -14.08 28.33 8.65
CA ASN A 272 -14.78 28.90 7.50
C ASN A 272 -16.15 28.25 7.30
N TYR A 273 -16.24 26.91 7.34
CA TYR A 273 -17.53 26.21 7.28
C TYR A 273 -18.46 26.64 8.41
N LEU A 274 -17.95 26.71 9.65
CA LEU A 274 -18.76 27.17 10.81
C LEU A 274 -19.25 28.59 10.63
N SER A 275 -18.40 29.51 10.15
CA SER A 275 -18.78 30.89 9.86
C SER A 275 -19.95 30.96 8.87
N HIS A 276 -19.83 30.25 7.74
CA HIS A 276 -20.89 30.23 6.72
C HIS A 276 -22.20 29.61 7.24
N ILE A 277 -22.11 28.48 7.95
CA ILE A 277 -23.30 27.81 8.50
C ILE A 277 -24.01 28.71 9.50
N TYR A 278 -23.28 29.34 10.43
CA TYR A 278 -23.89 30.26 11.39
C TYR A 278 -24.51 31.47 10.71
N GLY A 279 -23.91 32.02 9.65
CA GLY A 279 -24.51 33.06 8.84
C GLY A 279 -25.82 32.63 8.18
N ARG A 280 -25.90 31.41 7.63
CA ARG A 280 -27.11 30.82 7.05
C ARG A 280 -28.20 30.56 8.09
N LEU A 281 -27.81 30.27 9.32
CA LEU A 281 -28.74 30.10 10.48
C LEU A 281 -29.07 31.40 11.22
N SER A 282 -28.64 32.56 10.67
CA SER A 282 -28.88 33.90 11.24
C SER A 282 -28.24 34.12 12.62
N ASP A 283 -27.18 33.41 12.96
CA ASP A 283 -26.34 33.66 14.15
C ASP A 283 -25.12 34.50 13.74
N GLU A 284 -25.33 35.77 13.49
CA GLU A 284 -24.28 36.70 13.01
C GLU A 284 -23.11 36.80 13.99
N LYS A 285 -23.36 36.74 15.30
CA LYS A 285 -22.31 36.82 16.33
C LYS A 285 -21.30 35.67 16.18
N LYS A 286 -21.80 34.44 16.04
CA LYS A 286 -20.93 33.28 15.87
C LYS A 286 -20.32 33.23 14.48
N SER A 287 -21.06 33.62 13.45
CA SER A 287 -20.53 33.76 12.10
C SER A 287 -19.29 34.66 12.08
N GLU A 288 -19.35 35.87 12.63
CA GLU A 288 -18.22 36.79 12.71
C GLU A 288 -17.08 36.27 13.61
N TYR A 289 -17.39 35.57 14.69
CA TYR A 289 -16.37 34.92 15.53
C TYR A 289 -15.55 33.90 14.74
N TYR A 290 -16.20 32.96 14.07
CA TYR A 290 -15.51 31.96 13.28
C TYR A 290 -14.83 32.50 12.01
N LYS A 291 -15.37 33.56 11.41
CA LYS A 291 -14.75 34.27 10.31
C LYS A 291 -13.38 34.83 10.68
N LYS A 292 -13.22 35.35 11.90
CA LYS A 292 -11.93 35.83 12.40
C LYS A 292 -10.91 34.69 12.63
N LEU A 293 -11.40 33.48 12.89
CA LEU A 293 -10.55 32.30 13.09
C LEU A 293 -10.23 31.58 11.78
N ALA A 294 -10.93 31.91 10.70
CA ALA A 294 -10.69 31.40 9.36
C ALA A 294 -9.62 32.20 8.56
N ASN A 295 -9.31 33.43 9.02
CA ASN A 295 -8.29 34.32 8.44
C ASN A 295 -6.98 34.25 9.25
#